data_502a988c6de2ab56b22d864abec29165
#
_entry.id   502a988c6de2ab56b22d864abec29165
#
_cell.length_a   1.000
_cell.length_b   1.000
_cell.length_c   1.000
_cell.angle_alpha   90.00
_cell.angle_beta   90.00
_cell.angle_gamma   90.00
#
_symmetry.space_group_name_H-M   'P 1'
#
loop_
_entity.id
_entity.type
_entity.pdbx_description
1 polymer ?
#
loop_
_entity_poly.entity_id
_entity_poly.type
_entity_poly.pdbx_seq_one_letter_code
_entity_poly.pdbx_strand_id
1 'polypeptide(L)'
;MRVLVKLSGEALSGEGGRGFDPERVDYIVKEIKSAIEEGFKIGIVVGAGNLFRGVELKNLTMARADQIGLLGTVMNSIYLKDIFERSGLKARIYSQIVNLPDVERVNYDSIESALRENSILIFAGGTSNPFFTTDTAAVLRAQEMRAKLVVKATKVDGVYDKDPKKFPDAKKIPHLTFSEAMKMGLKVMDAEAFALCKKLGITVKVINFFEPGTLLKALKGEDVGSTVVPD
;
A
#
# COMPACT_ATOMS: atom_id res chain seq x y z
N MET A 1 -14.37 5.03 -8.85
CA MET A 1 -13.43 5.81 -8.02
C MET A 1 -12.02 5.23 -8.13
N ARG A 2 -10.94 6.06 -8.10
CA ARG A 2 -9.54 5.61 -8.08
C ARG A 2 -9.05 5.49 -6.65
N VAL A 3 -8.37 4.41 -6.32
CA VAL A 3 -7.88 4.11 -4.96
C VAL A 3 -6.50 3.52 -5.04
N LEU A 4 -5.62 3.94 -4.16
CA LEU A 4 -4.34 3.28 -3.96
C LEU A 4 -4.39 2.39 -2.71
N VAL A 5 -4.04 1.13 -2.87
CA VAL A 5 -3.92 0.16 -1.76
C VAL A 5 -2.44 -0.02 -1.45
N LYS A 6 -2.06 0.29 -0.22
CA LYS A 6 -0.69 0.06 0.28
C LYS A 6 -0.67 -1.24 1.09
N LEU A 7 0.08 -2.21 0.61
CA LEU A 7 0.33 -3.50 1.26
C LEU A 7 1.74 -3.51 1.89
N SER A 8 1.88 -4.10 3.06
CA SER A 8 3.22 -4.48 3.55
C SER A 8 3.72 -5.70 2.78
N GLY A 9 5.02 -5.86 2.58
CA GLY A 9 5.55 -7.11 2.00
C GLY A 9 5.15 -8.34 2.81
N GLU A 10 5.05 -8.22 4.13
CA GLU A 10 4.59 -9.28 5.03
C GLU A 10 3.14 -9.74 4.77
N ALA A 11 2.35 -8.96 4.02
CA ALA A 11 1.02 -9.40 3.58
C ALA A 11 1.09 -10.57 2.59
N LEU A 12 2.21 -10.70 1.87
CA LEU A 12 2.44 -11.75 0.88
C LEU A 12 2.97 -13.06 1.50
N SER A 13 3.44 -13.01 2.74
CA SER A 13 4.02 -14.15 3.43
C SER A 13 3.08 -14.70 4.50
N GLY A 14 3.11 -16.01 4.70
CA GLY A 14 2.41 -16.67 5.79
C GLY A 14 3.07 -16.44 7.16
N GLU A 15 2.81 -17.33 8.10
CA GLU A 15 3.31 -17.24 9.49
C GLU A 15 4.84 -17.18 9.58
N GLY A 16 5.55 -17.82 8.65
CA GLY A 16 7.02 -17.77 8.56
C GLY A 16 7.57 -16.37 8.25
N GLY A 17 6.73 -15.45 7.77
CA GLY A 17 7.03 -14.05 7.51
C GLY A 17 8.06 -13.83 6.41
N ARG A 18 8.31 -14.83 5.55
CA ARG A 18 9.26 -14.78 4.42
C ARG A 18 8.67 -15.38 3.15
N GLY A 19 9.14 -14.88 2.00
CA GLY A 19 8.75 -15.36 0.68
C GLY A 19 7.31 -15.04 0.35
N PHE A 20 6.67 -15.99 -0.35
CA PHE A 20 5.29 -15.88 -0.80
C PHE A 20 4.51 -17.09 -0.26
N ASP A 21 3.35 -16.79 0.31
CA ASP A 21 2.39 -17.80 0.75
C ASP A 21 1.20 -17.80 -0.23
N PRO A 22 0.93 -18.91 -0.93
CA PRO A 22 -0.12 -18.95 -1.94
C PRO A 22 -1.50 -18.57 -1.40
N GLU A 23 -1.86 -19.02 -0.17
CA GLU A 23 -3.18 -18.72 0.41
C GLU A 23 -3.33 -17.23 0.71
N ARG A 24 -2.26 -16.58 1.20
CA ARG A 24 -2.23 -15.13 1.43
C ARG A 24 -2.35 -14.35 0.14
N VAL A 25 -1.66 -14.79 -0.90
CA VAL A 25 -1.70 -14.12 -2.20
C VAL A 25 -3.06 -14.33 -2.86
N ASP A 26 -3.64 -15.52 -2.81
CA ASP A 26 -5.01 -15.79 -3.29
C ASP A 26 -6.04 -14.92 -2.56
N TYR A 27 -5.86 -14.73 -1.27
CA TYR A 27 -6.71 -13.83 -0.48
C TYR A 27 -6.62 -12.39 -1.01
N ILE A 28 -5.40 -11.86 -1.24
CA ILE A 28 -5.19 -10.53 -1.80
C ILE A 28 -5.89 -10.40 -3.17
N VAL A 29 -5.74 -11.42 -4.02
CA VAL A 29 -6.39 -11.45 -5.34
C VAL A 29 -7.91 -11.36 -5.21
N LYS A 30 -8.52 -12.12 -4.30
CA LYS A 30 -9.98 -12.09 -4.06
C LYS A 30 -10.47 -10.72 -3.62
N GLU A 31 -9.79 -10.09 -2.66
CA GLU A 31 -10.16 -8.76 -2.15
C GLU A 31 -10.04 -7.68 -3.26
N ILE A 32 -8.94 -7.71 -4.03
CA ILE A 32 -8.72 -6.76 -5.13
C ILE A 32 -9.73 -7.00 -6.27
N LYS A 33 -10.00 -8.25 -6.63
CA LYS A 33 -10.97 -8.62 -7.65
C LYS A 33 -12.36 -8.11 -7.30
N SER A 34 -12.81 -8.34 -6.07
CA SER A 34 -14.09 -7.85 -5.57
C SER A 34 -14.23 -6.33 -5.71
N ALA A 35 -13.18 -5.58 -5.42
CA ALA A 35 -13.18 -4.12 -5.59
C ALA A 35 -13.27 -3.71 -7.07
N ILE A 36 -12.58 -4.40 -7.97
CA ILE A 36 -12.62 -4.13 -9.42
C ILE A 36 -14.00 -4.42 -10.00
N GLU A 37 -14.62 -5.52 -9.60
CA GLU A 37 -15.98 -5.92 -10.04
C GLU A 37 -17.04 -4.87 -9.65
N GLU A 38 -16.82 -4.16 -8.54
CA GLU A 38 -17.65 -3.02 -8.11
C GLU A 38 -17.24 -1.67 -8.76
N GLY A 39 -16.37 -1.71 -9.76
CA GLY A 39 -15.99 -0.54 -10.57
C GLY A 39 -14.90 0.36 -10.00
N PHE A 40 -14.21 -0.06 -8.93
CA PHE A 40 -13.06 0.68 -8.41
C PHE A 40 -11.84 0.50 -9.32
N LYS A 41 -11.04 1.56 -9.49
CA LYS A 41 -9.77 1.55 -10.20
C LYS A 41 -8.64 1.46 -9.19
N ILE A 42 -7.90 0.37 -9.20
CA ILE A 42 -6.96 0.02 -8.13
C ILE A 42 -5.52 0.24 -8.56
N GLY A 43 -4.79 1.02 -7.75
CA GLY A 43 -3.33 1.04 -7.73
C GLY A 43 -2.82 0.32 -6.49
N ILE A 44 -1.68 -0.33 -6.60
CA ILE A 44 -1.04 -1.06 -5.49
C ILE A 44 0.39 -0.57 -5.33
N VAL A 45 0.77 -0.30 -4.08
CA VAL A 45 2.16 -0.20 -3.63
C VAL A 45 2.40 -1.30 -2.61
N VAL A 46 3.44 -2.10 -2.80
CA VAL A 46 3.79 -3.19 -1.90
C VAL A 46 5.19 -3.01 -1.34
N GLY A 47 5.36 -3.25 -0.04
CA GLY A 47 6.68 -3.26 0.62
C GLY A 47 7.47 -4.54 0.32
N ALA A 48 8.71 -4.63 0.82
CA ALA A 48 9.62 -5.76 0.61
C ALA A 48 9.89 -6.58 1.90
N GLY A 49 9.11 -6.40 2.96
CA GLY A 49 9.36 -7.03 4.27
C GLY A 49 9.27 -8.56 4.30
N ASN A 50 8.70 -9.18 3.26
CA ASN A 50 8.71 -10.63 3.06
C ASN A 50 10.02 -11.17 2.45
N LEU A 51 10.81 -10.33 1.81
CA LEU A 51 12.07 -10.69 1.16
C LEU A 51 13.28 -10.26 2.00
N PHE A 52 13.26 -9.02 2.49
CA PHE A 52 14.34 -8.44 3.26
C PHE A 52 13.80 -7.72 4.50
N ARG A 53 14.37 -8.01 5.65
CA ARG A 53 14.08 -7.29 6.89
C ARG A 53 15.24 -6.35 7.22
N GLY A 54 14.94 -5.15 7.67
CA GLY A 54 15.95 -4.15 8.02
C GLY A 54 17.02 -4.66 8.99
N VAL A 55 16.64 -5.63 9.87
CA VAL A 55 17.57 -6.31 10.79
C VAL A 55 18.68 -7.08 10.05
N GLU A 56 18.40 -7.63 8.89
CA GLU A 56 19.33 -8.45 8.09
C GLU A 56 20.31 -7.59 7.28
N LEU A 57 19.95 -6.34 7.08
CA LEU A 57 20.73 -5.38 6.31
C LEU A 57 21.54 -4.39 7.20
N LYS A 58 21.63 -4.67 8.50
CA LYS A 58 22.29 -3.79 9.48
C LYS A 58 23.78 -3.52 9.21
N ASN A 59 24.45 -4.41 8.47
CA ASN A 59 25.85 -4.25 8.09
C ASN A 59 26.05 -3.32 6.87
N LEU A 60 24.97 -2.83 6.27
CA LEU A 60 25.01 -1.92 5.15
C LEU A 60 24.74 -0.49 5.58
N THR A 61 25.19 0.45 4.77
CA THR A 61 24.72 1.83 4.94
C THR A 61 23.22 1.90 4.68
N MET A 62 22.51 2.81 5.31
CA MET A 62 21.07 2.99 5.17
C MET A 62 20.66 3.12 3.69
N ALA A 63 21.39 3.93 2.91
CA ALA A 63 21.12 4.08 1.48
C ALA A 63 21.18 2.76 0.70
N ARG A 64 22.14 1.87 1.03
CA ARG A 64 22.28 0.57 0.37
C ARG A 64 21.19 -0.40 0.80
N ALA A 65 20.84 -0.42 2.08
CA ALA A 65 19.75 -1.22 2.60
C ALA A 65 18.42 -0.81 1.94
N ASP A 66 18.16 0.48 1.81
CA ASP A 66 16.97 0.99 1.15
C ASP A 66 16.94 0.63 -0.35
N GLN A 67 18.08 0.72 -1.06
CA GLN A 67 18.16 0.28 -2.46
C GLN A 67 17.79 -1.20 -2.63
N ILE A 68 18.24 -2.07 -1.73
CA ILE A 68 17.84 -3.49 -1.73
C ILE A 68 16.34 -3.62 -1.47
N GLY A 69 15.79 -2.87 -0.53
CA GLY A 69 14.36 -2.82 -0.25
C GLY A 69 13.54 -2.36 -1.48
N LEU A 70 14.00 -1.32 -2.18
CA LEU A 70 13.36 -0.84 -3.41
C LEU A 70 13.32 -1.93 -4.49
N LEU A 71 14.43 -2.67 -4.71
CA LEU A 71 14.48 -3.80 -5.65
C LEU A 71 13.57 -4.94 -5.19
N GLY A 72 13.48 -5.22 -3.90
CA GLY A 72 12.55 -6.22 -3.35
C GLY A 72 11.09 -5.89 -3.67
N THR A 73 10.71 -4.61 -3.71
CA THR A 73 9.35 -4.22 -4.15
C THR A 73 9.11 -4.54 -5.61
N VAL A 74 10.13 -4.46 -6.46
CA VAL A 74 10.03 -4.86 -7.90
C VAL A 74 9.78 -6.37 -8.00
N MET A 75 10.52 -7.19 -7.24
CA MET A 75 10.31 -8.64 -7.21
C MET A 75 8.87 -8.99 -6.79
N ASN A 76 8.36 -8.36 -5.73
CA ASN A 76 6.98 -8.55 -5.28
C ASN A 76 5.95 -8.12 -6.35
N SER A 77 6.24 -7.04 -7.09
CA SER A 77 5.35 -6.53 -8.14
C SER A 77 5.27 -7.48 -9.34
N ILE A 78 6.39 -8.07 -9.75
CA ILE A 78 6.44 -9.08 -10.81
C ILE A 78 5.62 -10.31 -10.40
N TYR A 79 5.80 -10.80 -9.17
CA TYR A 79 5.05 -11.92 -8.65
C TYR A 79 3.54 -11.63 -8.64
N LEU A 80 3.13 -10.48 -8.10
CA LEU A 80 1.71 -10.09 -8.03
C LEU A 80 1.09 -9.95 -9.42
N LYS A 81 1.82 -9.37 -10.39
CA LYS A 81 1.34 -9.24 -11.77
C LYS A 81 0.99 -10.61 -12.36
N ASP A 82 1.90 -11.58 -12.29
CA ASP A 82 1.67 -12.93 -12.82
C ASP A 82 0.44 -13.59 -12.18
N ILE A 83 0.29 -13.48 -10.86
CA ILE A 83 -0.86 -14.07 -10.15
C ILE A 83 -2.18 -13.37 -10.51
N PHE A 84 -2.19 -12.03 -10.62
CA PHE A 84 -3.38 -11.31 -11.07
C PHE A 84 -3.79 -11.74 -12.49
N GLU A 85 -2.84 -11.83 -13.42
CA GLU A 85 -3.10 -12.23 -14.81
C GLU A 85 -3.63 -13.66 -14.91
N ARG A 86 -3.05 -14.61 -14.15
CA ARG A 86 -3.59 -15.99 -14.05
C ARG A 86 -5.00 -16.04 -13.46
N SER A 87 -5.36 -15.05 -12.65
CA SER A 87 -6.71 -14.93 -12.08
C SER A 87 -7.69 -14.19 -12.99
N GLY A 88 -7.29 -13.90 -14.24
CA GLY A 88 -8.12 -13.23 -15.25
C GLY A 88 -8.19 -11.70 -15.08
N LEU A 89 -7.32 -11.10 -14.27
CA LEU A 89 -7.25 -9.66 -14.08
C LEU A 89 -6.12 -9.09 -14.93
N LYS A 90 -6.31 -7.89 -15.47
CA LYS A 90 -5.24 -7.16 -16.16
C LYS A 90 -4.38 -6.42 -15.14
N ALA A 91 -3.04 -6.47 -15.27
CA ALA A 91 -2.13 -5.74 -14.41
C ALA A 91 -0.95 -5.16 -15.19
N ARG A 92 -0.52 -3.95 -14.81
CA ARG A 92 0.68 -3.29 -15.35
C ARG A 92 1.60 -2.86 -14.22
N ILE A 93 2.91 -3.05 -14.40
CA ILE A 93 3.94 -2.63 -13.44
C ILE A 93 4.55 -1.32 -13.91
N TYR A 94 4.64 -0.37 -12.98
CA TYR A 94 5.30 0.92 -13.18
C TYR A 94 6.48 1.07 -12.23
N SER A 95 7.66 1.42 -12.77
CA SER A 95 8.86 1.68 -11.97
C SER A 95 9.76 2.72 -12.63
N GLN A 96 10.51 3.45 -11.80
CA GLN A 96 11.54 4.38 -12.29
C GLN A 96 12.97 3.85 -12.11
N ILE A 97 13.13 2.73 -11.37
CA ILE A 97 14.46 2.23 -10.97
C ILE A 97 14.94 1.03 -11.78
N VAL A 98 14.07 0.39 -12.56
CA VAL A 98 14.43 -0.77 -13.38
C VAL A 98 13.95 -0.59 -14.82
N ASN A 99 14.65 -1.27 -15.74
CA ASN A 99 14.25 -1.38 -17.14
C ASN A 99 14.15 -2.88 -17.46
N LEU A 100 12.93 -3.39 -17.39
CA LEU A 100 12.59 -4.79 -17.68
C LEU A 100 11.46 -4.82 -18.72
N PRO A 101 11.33 -5.88 -19.53
CA PRO A 101 10.33 -5.94 -20.61
C PRO A 101 8.89 -5.66 -20.17
N ASP A 102 8.50 -6.17 -18.98
CA ASP A 102 7.13 -6.04 -18.45
C ASP A 102 6.95 -4.90 -17.45
N VAL A 103 7.92 -3.97 -17.38
CA VAL A 103 7.90 -2.85 -16.44
C VAL A 103 7.94 -1.54 -17.21
N GLU A 104 6.89 -0.77 -17.11
CA GLU A 104 6.78 0.54 -17.73
C GLU A 104 7.38 1.63 -16.84
N ARG A 105 7.88 2.70 -17.45
CA ARG A 105 8.17 3.92 -16.68
C ARG A 105 6.88 4.62 -16.30
N VAL A 106 6.87 5.21 -15.11
CA VAL A 106 5.73 6.01 -14.65
C VAL A 106 5.49 7.15 -15.67
N ASN A 107 4.34 7.10 -16.32
CA ASN A 107 3.89 8.04 -17.34
C ASN A 107 2.39 8.25 -17.21
N TYR A 108 1.94 9.50 -17.20
CA TYR A 108 0.54 9.82 -16.98
C TYR A 108 -0.40 9.27 -18.07
N ASP A 109 0.01 9.29 -19.33
CA ASP A 109 -0.82 8.79 -20.44
C ASP A 109 -0.97 7.27 -20.39
N SER A 110 0.12 6.55 -20.06
CA SER A 110 0.10 5.10 -19.85
C SER A 110 -0.77 4.71 -18.65
N ILE A 111 -0.65 5.44 -17.53
CA ILE A 111 -1.50 5.25 -16.35
C ILE A 111 -2.98 5.44 -16.71
N GLU A 112 -3.32 6.52 -17.42
CA GLU A 112 -4.71 6.78 -17.83
C GLU A 112 -5.23 5.71 -18.80
N SER A 113 -4.39 5.21 -19.72
CA SER A 113 -4.75 4.11 -20.61
C SER A 113 -5.05 2.83 -19.82
N ALA A 114 -4.17 2.45 -18.92
CA ALA A 114 -4.33 1.27 -18.08
C ALA A 114 -5.60 1.34 -17.22
N LEU A 115 -5.92 2.51 -16.66
CA LEU A 115 -7.14 2.72 -15.87
C LEU A 115 -8.41 2.60 -16.71
N ARG A 116 -8.39 3.05 -17.99
CA ARG A 116 -9.51 2.85 -18.92
C ARG A 116 -9.75 1.36 -19.23
N GLU A 117 -8.67 0.58 -19.31
CA GLU A 117 -8.70 -0.85 -19.58
C GLU A 117 -9.04 -1.70 -18.34
N ASN A 118 -9.32 -1.08 -17.19
CA ASN A 118 -9.49 -1.73 -15.88
C ASN A 118 -8.26 -2.53 -15.42
N SER A 119 -7.06 -2.13 -15.84
CA SER A 119 -5.83 -2.74 -15.36
C SER A 119 -5.51 -2.30 -13.93
N ILE A 120 -5.02 -3.24 -13.13
CA ILE A 120 -4.40 -2.95 -11.83
C ILE A 120 -3.06 -2.26 -12.09
N LEU A 121 -2.82 -1.14 -11.44
CA LEU A 121 -1.54 -0.45 -11.48
C LEU A 121 -0.67 -0.93 -10.32
N ILE A 122 0.46 -1.56 -10.57
CA ILE A 122 1.39 -1.99 -9.54
C ILE A 122 2.62 -1.07 -9.59
N PHE A 123 2.78 -0.24 -8.58
CA PHE A 123 3.90 0.71 -8.51
C PHE A 123 5.06 0.10 -7.73
N ALA A 124 6.14 -0.19 -8.42
CA ALA A 124 7.35 -0.80 -7.91
C ALA A 124 8.49 0.20 -7.73
N GLY A 125 9.44 -0.09 -6.87
CA GLY A 125 10.60 0.78 -6.63
C GLY A 125 10.31 1.97 -5.71
N GLY A 126 9.24 1.92 -4.93
CA GLY A 126 8.91 2.93 -3.94
C GLY A 126 8.80 4.35 -4.50
N THR A 127 9.48 5.31 -3.86
CA THR A 127 9.66 6.68 -4.37
C THR A 127 10.76 6.78 -5.41
N SER A 128 11.50 5.72 -5.66
CA SER A 128 12.74 5.65 -6.46
C SER A 128 13.99 6.22 -5.77
N ASN A 129 13.85 6.69 -4.54
CA ASN A 129 14.94 7.25 -3.75
C ASN A 129 15.05 6.54 -2.40
N PRO A 130 16.28 6.31 -1.90
CA PRO A 130 16.52 5.92 -0.51
C PRO A 130 15.91 6.92 0.48
N PHE A 131 15.83 6.55 1.75
CA PHE A 131 15.37 7.36 2.89
C PHE A 131 13.86 7.61 2.96
N PHE A 132 13.08 7.09 1.99
CA PHE A 132 11.62 7.18 1.99
C PHE A 132 10.99 5.81 2.16
N THR A 133 9.90 5.75 2.89
CA THR A 133 9.15 4.51 3.11
C THR A 133 8.14 4.21 1.99
N THR A 134 7.53 3.04 2.06
CA THR A 134 6.40 2.68 1.19
C THR A 134 5.13 3.49 1.50
N ASP A 135 5.00 4.10 2.68
CA ASP A 135 3.89 5.00 2.98
C ASP A 135 4.02 6.29 2.17
N THR A 136 5.19 6.92 2.15
CA THR A 136 5.49 8.08 1.29
C THR A 136 5.28 7.73 -0.19
N ALA A 137 5.77 6.55 -0.62
CA ALA A 137 5.57 6.08 -1.99
C ALA A 137 4.07 5.94 -2.33
N ALA A 138 3.27 5.39 -1.44
CA ALA A 138 1.83 5.23 -1.67
C ALA A 138 1.13 6.56 -1.92
N VAL A 139 1.45 7.60 -1.16
CA VAL A 139 0.87 8.95 -1.36
C VAL A 139 1.30 9.54 -2.70
N LEU A 140 2.59 9.42 -3.07
CA LEU A 140 3.10 9.91 -4.34
C LEU A 140 2.42 9.21 -5.53
N ARG A 141 2.32 7.89 -5.50
CA ARG A 141 1.67 7.08 -6.56
C ARG A 141 0.16 7.30 -6.61
N ALA A 142 -0.49 7.55 -5.47
CA ALA A 142 -1.89 7.97 -5.43
C ALA A 142 -2.10 9.25 -6.22
N GLN A 143 -1.23 10.25 -6.03
CA GLN A 143 -1.32 11.50 -6.78
C GLN A 143 -1.09 11.30 -8.29
N GLU A 144 -0.13 10.46 -8.69
CA GLU A 144 0.15 10.16 -10.10
C GLU A 144 -1.04 9.49 -10.81
N MET A 145 -1.78 8.62 -10.13
CA MET A 145 -3.01 8.03 -10.66
C MET A 145 -4.28 8.85 -10.35
N ARG A 146 -4.13 10.05 -9.79
CA ARG A 146 -5.22 10.96 -9.38
C ARG A 146 -6.22 10.30 -8.40
N ALA A 147 -5.74 9.44 -7.52
CA ALA A 147 -6.53 8.89 -6.42
C ALA A 147 -6.56 9.89 -5.26
N LYS A 148 -7.71 10.00 -4.61
CA LYS A 148 -7.90 10.82 -3.41
C LYS A 148 -8.00 9.98 -2.13
N LEU A 149 -7.91 8.66 -2.26
CA LEU A 149 -7.94 7.71 -1.16
C LEU A 149 -6.74 6.77 -1.24
N VAL A 150 -6.00 6.68 -0.15
CA VAL A 150 -5.00 5.64 0.11
C VAL A 150 -5.57 4.71 1.18
N VAL A 151 -5.69 3.44 0.89
CA VAL A 151 -6.04 2.41 1.87
C VAL A 151 -4.75 1.79 2.38
N LYS A 152 -4.46 2.01 3.65
CA LYS A 152 -3.34 1.35 4.35
C LYS A 152 -3.83 0.02 4.90
N ALA A 153 -3.49 -1.05 4.20
CA ALA A 153 -3.81 -2.42 4.56
C ALA A 153 -2.85 -2.92 5.66
N THR A 154 -3.39 -3.21 6.83
CA THR A 154 -2.62 -3.61 8.02
C THR A 154 -3.19 -4.88 8.66
N LYS A 155 -2.58 -5.33 9.77
CA LYS A 155 -3.08 -6.41 10.63
C LYS A 155 -3.88 -5.90 11.83
N VAL A 156 -4.09 -4.58 11.91
CA VAL A 156 -4.90 -3.93 12.96
C VAL A 156 -6.08 -3.23 12.32
N ASP A 157 -7.18 -3.16 13.04
CA ASP A 157 -8.47 -2.71 12.54
C ASP A 157 -8.66 -1.18 12.61
N GLY A 158 -7.58 -0.42 12.75
CA GLY A 158 -7.63 1.04 12.74
C GLY A 158 -6.48 1.71 13.49
N VAL A 159 -6.65 2.99 13.76
CA VAL A 159 -5.75 3.83 14.55
C VAL A 159 -6.23 3.85 16.00
N TYR A 160 -5.30 3.72 16.93
CA TYR A 160 -5.58 3.70 18.38
C TYR A 160 -4.81 4.82 19.07
N ASP A 161 -5.33 5.27 20.21
CA ASP A 161 -4.69 6.26 21.08
C ASP A 161 -3.37 5.76 21.67
N LYS A 162 -3.19 4.45 21.78
CA LYS A 162 -1.97 3.74 22.21
C LYS A 162 -1.92 2.34 21.59
N ASP A 163 -0.79 1.66 21.71
CA ASP A 163 -0.60 0.33 21.10
C ASP A 163 -1.57 -0.72 21.69
N PRO A 164 -2.57 -1.20 20.92
CA PRO A 164 -3.56 -2.16 21.44
C PRO A 164 -2.97 -3.53 21.80
N LYS A 165 -1.78 -3.86 21.31
CA LYS A 165 -1.07 -5.09 21.70
C LYS A 165 -0.44 -5.01 23.09
N LYS A 166 -0.14 -3.81 23.55
CA LYS A 166 0.49 -3.56 24.85
C LYS A 166 -0.51 -3.09 25.89
N PHE A 167 -1.57 -2.43 25.47
CA PHE A 167 -2.54 -1.79 26.34
C PHE A 167 -3.95 -2.29 26.00
N PRO A 168 -4.54 -3.17 26.86
CA PRO A 168 -5.88 -3.71 26.62
C PRO A 168 -7.00 -2.64 26.64
N ASP A 169 -6.74 -1.49 27.25
CA ASP A 169 -7.64 -0.34 27.34
C ASP A 169 -7.43 0.68 26.21
N ALA A 170 -6.65 0.33 25.16
CA ALA A 170 -6.47 1.17 23.99
C ALA A 170 -7.80 1.41 23.28
N LYS A 171 -8.06 2.68 22.93
CA LYS A 171 -9.30 3.08 22.26
C LYS A 171 -9.04 3.35 20.78
N LYS A 172 -9.85 2.73 19.93
CA LYS A 172 -9.83 3.00 18.49
C LYS A 172 -10.42 4.39 18.23
N ILE A 173 -9.77 5.11 17.31
CA ILE A 173 -10.18 6.44 16.85
C ILE A 173 -10.69 6.29 15.42
N PRO A 174 -12.03 6.30 15.20
CA PRO A 174 -12.59 6.06 13.87
C PRO A 174 -12.27 7.16 12.84
N HIS A 175 -12.26 8.41 13.29
CA HIS A 175 -12.04 9.59 12.46
C HIS A 175 -11.10 10.56 13.16
N LEU A 176 -10.11 11.07 12.42
CA LEU A 176 -9.20 12.11 12.89
C LEU A 176 -8.63 12.88 11.71
N THR A 177 -8.15 14.09 11.96
CA THR A 177 -7.37 14.86 10.99
C THR A 177 -5.88 14.50 11.09
N PHE A 178 -5.10 14.85 10.06
CA PHE A 178 -3.64 14.68 10.14
C PHE A 178 -3.03 15.52 11.27
N SER A 179 -3.53 16.72 11.53
CA SER A 179 -3.05 17.56 12.64
C SER A 179 -3.35 16.95 14.01
N GLU A 180 -4.51 16.34 14.19
CA GLU A 180 -4.84 15.61 15.42
C GLU A 180 -3.94 14.41 15.62
N ALA A 181 -3.74 13.59 14.57
CA ALA A 181 -2.84 12.45 14.64
C ALA A 181 -1.40 12.86 15.03
N MET A 182 -0.90 13.95 14.46
CA MET A 182 0.43 14.49 14.79
C MET A 182 0.50 15.00 16.24
N LYS A 183 -0.50 15.78 16.70
CA LYS A 183 -0.57 16.27 18.08
C LYS A 183 -0.59 15.15 19.11
N MET A 184 -1.28 14.07 18.79
CA MET A 184 -1.35 12.87 19.64
C MET A 184 -0.13 11.95 19.51
N GLY A 185 0.82 12.24 18.61
CA GLY A 185 1.99 11.40 18.39
C GLY A 185 1.69 10.04 17.77
N LEU A 186 0.57 9.89 17.06
CA LEU A 186 0.13 8.62 16.50
C LEU A 186 0.93 8.27 15.24
N LYS A 187 1.43 7.04 15.18
CA LYS A 187 2.25 6.53 14.07
C LYS A 187 1.40 5.86 12.99
N VAL A 188 0.52 6.63 12.36
CA VAL A 188 -0.30 6.10 11.25
C VAL A 188 0.55 5.90 9.99
N MET A 189 1.38 6.87 9.66
CA MET A 189 2.33 6.89 8.54
C MET A 189 3.61 7.64 8.98
N ASP A 190 4.65 7.66 8.14
CA ASP A 190 5.79 8.55 8.39
C ASP A 190 5.43 10.05 8.19
N ALA A 191 6.28 10.93 8.70
CA ALA A 191 6.04 12.38 8.70
C ALA A 191 5.95 12.95 7.26
N GLU A 192 6.75 12.40 6.35
CA GLU A 192 6.79 12.80 4.95
C GLU A 192 5.48 12.44 4.25
N ALA A 193 4.95 11.24 4.50
CA ALA A 193 3.66 10.80 3.98
C ALA A 193 2.52 11.69 4.51
N PHE A 194 2.53 12.01 5.79
CA PHE A 194 1.55 12.94 6.39
C PHE A 194 1.58 14.31 5.71
N ALA A 195 2.76 14.90 5.56
CA ALA A 195 2.92 16.20 4.92
C ALA A 195 2.40 16.20 3.48
N LEU A 196 2.68 15.12 2.73
CA LEU A 196 2.18 14.96 1.37
C LEU A 196 0.65 14.79 1.32
N CYS A 197 0.08 13.96 2.20
CA CYS A 197 -1.38 13.78 2.28
C CYS A 197 -2.09 15.11 2.52
N LYS A 198 -1.61 15.90 3.48
CA LYS A 198 -2.15 17.21 3.78
C LYS A 198 -2.03 18.16 2.59
N LYS A 199 -0.86 18.25 1.95
CA LYS A 199 -0.59 19.09 0.78
C LYS A 199 -1.46 18.72 -0.43
N LEU A 200 -1.69 17.43 -0.67
CA LEU A 200 -2.35 16.92 -1.87
C LEU A 200 -3.84 16.64 -1.69
N GLY A 201 -4.37 16.83 -0.48
CA GLY A 201 -5.76 16.56 -0.16
C GLY A 201 -6.11 15.06 -0.32
N ILE A 202 -5.24 14.18 0.18
CA ILE A 202 -5.41 12.72 0.10
C ILE A 202 -5.85 12.20 1.46
N THR A 203 -6.96 11.49 1.48
CA THR A 203 -7.47 10.77 2.66
C THR A 203 -6.76 9.44 2.82
N VAL A 204 -6.46 9.04 4.05
CA VAL A 204 -5.92 7.71 4.37
C VAL A 204 -6.95 6.92 5.16
N LYS A 205 -7.23 5.70 4.75
CA LYS A 205 -8.06 4.76 5.49
C LYS A 205 -7.20 3.57 5.95
N VAL A 206 -7.13 3.36 7.27
CA VAL A 206 -6.39 2.25 7.89
C VAL A 206 -7.36 1.14 8.20
N ILE A 207 -7.13 -0.05 7.67
CA ILE A 207 -8.03 -1.21 7.84
C ILE A 207 -7.28 -2.47 8.24
N ASN A 208 -7.95 -3.38 8.92
CA ASN A 208 -7.52 -4.78 8.98
C ASN A 208 -7.83 -5.45 7.64
N PHE A 209 -6.83 -5.55 6.80
CA PHE A 209 -6.99 -6.11 5.46
C PHE A 209 -7.30 -7.61 5.47
N PHE A 210 -6.92 -8.32 6.53
CA PHE A 210 -7.09 -9.78 6.64
C PHE A 210 -8.45 -10.21 7.18
N GLU A 211 -9.33 -9.27 7.42
CA GLU A 211 -10.73 -9.52 7.69
C GLU A 211 -11.50 -9.48 6.37
N PRO A 212 -12.12 -10.61 5.93
CA PRO A 212 -12.73 -10.71 4.61
C PRO A 212 -13.77 -9.63 4.31
N GLY A 213 -13.67 -9.04 3.11
CA GLY A 213 -14.57 -8.00 2.64
C GLY A 213 -14.33 -6.61 3.21
N THR A 214 -13.37 -6.44 4.13
CA THR A 214 -13.09 -5.14 4.75
C THR A 214 -12.59 -4.12 3.74
N LEU A 215 -11.80 -4.53 2.75
CA LEU A 215 -11.39 -3.63 1.68
C LEU A 215 -12.61 -3.03 0.97
N LEU A 216 -13.51 -3.87 0.49
CA LEU A 216 -14.69 -3.40 -0.24
C LEU A 216 -15.59 -2.52 0.62
N LYS A 217 -15.84 -2.88 1.87
CA LYS A 217 -16.58 -2.06 2.84
C LYS A 217 -15.94 -0.68 3.00
N ALA A 218 -14.61 -0.65 3.17
CA ALA A 218 -13.86 0.60 3.27
C ALA A 218 -14.01 1.49 2.03
N LEU A 219 -14.00 0.88 0.83
CA LEU A 219 -14.16 1.59 -0.44
C LEU A 219 -15.58 2.10 -0.67
N LYS A 220 -16.58 1.40 -0.16
CA LYS A 220 -18.00 1.82 -0.16
C LYS A 220 -18.32 2.89 0.88
N GLY A 221 -17.35 3.27 1.72
CA GLY A 221 -17.51 4.31 2.73
C GLY A 221 -18.17 3.82 4.02
N GLU A 222 -18.24 2.50 4.22
CA GLU A 222 -18.75 1.94 5.47
C GLU A 222 -17.82 2.26 6.65
N ASP A 223 -18.38 2.21 7.86
CA ASP A 223 -17.64 2.53 9.09
C ASP A 223 -16.77 1.34 9.54
N VAL A 224 -15.71 1.11 8.76
CA VAL A 224 -14.67 0.11 9.07
C VAL A 224 -13.31 0.80 9.15
N GLY A 225 -12.46 0.32 10.06
CA GLY A 225 -11.12 0.88 10.22
C GLY A 225 -11.10 2.26 10.86
N SER A 226 -10.13 3.07 10.45
CA SER A 226 -10.00 4.48 10.82
C SER A 226 -9.73 5.35 9.59
N THR A 227 -10.35 6.52 9.54
CA THR A 227 -10.18 7.48 8.44
C THR A 227 -9.39 8.68 8.93
N VAL A 228 -8.29 9.00 8.25
CA VAL A 228 -7.47 10.19 8.52
C VAL A 228 -7.62 11.13 7.33
N VAL A 229 -8.12 12.33 7.61
CA VAL A 229 -8.44 13.33 6.58
C VAL A 229 -7.50 14.55 6.64
N PRO A 230 -7.29 15.26 5.52
CA PRO A 230 -6.71 16.60 5.54
C PRO A 230 -7.51 17.54 6.44
N ASP A 231 -6.79 18.52 7.07
CA ASP A 231 -7.43 19.53 7.94
C ASP A 231 -8.26 20.53 7.13
#